data_268e72cc787c711dfbcbf279646db13e
#
_entry.id   268e72cc787c711dfbcbf279646db13e
#
_cell.length_a   1.000
_cell.length_b   1.000
_cell.length_c   1.000
_cell.angle_alpha   90.00
_cell.angle_beta   90.00
_cell.angle_gamma   90.00
#
_symmetry.space_group_name_H-M   'P 1'
#
loop_
_entity.id
_entity.type
_entity.pdbx_description
1 polymer ?
#
loop_
_entity_poly.entity_id
_entity_poly.type
_entity_poly.pdbx_seq_one_letter_code
_entity_poly.pdbx_strand_id
1 'polypeptide(L)'
;MSTYPDLPDNRLIVNGVDLSVTYQMVLLDGYTLEPPEPKTYTVDIPGGNGVIDLTEALNGDVVYNNRHQEFEFALINVENFEKVKTDLSNFLHGKAFDYTMTMDPGYTYHGRFSVSSYSHSAYSSGLLGNIKISIEANPYKTKGTVSKYIDCAGGVWVTLLGSRRPQYPKITLGANTRIEYKDPHGETQVLQMGAGIYTIRKFKISNIPKKVYINSKRFYTVVWDEAKTKTWESYKEYTWDSLHKTKLDDTQFVEKRSWDNLFHDTWDSLSKFTWSRFTQNVEKYNSHVIIEFEKEDL
;
A
#
# COMPACT_ATOMS: atom_id res chain seq x y z
N MET A 1 9.81 29.53 29.64
CA MET A 1 8.72 28.81 30.27
C MET A 1 7.49 29.03 29.40
N SER A 2 6.94 27.96 28.80
CA SER A 2 5.70 28.06 28.00
C SER A 2 4.57 28.42 28.95
N THR A 3 3.92 29.54 28.72
CA THR A 3 2.79 30.04 29.53
C THR A 3 1.46 29.42 29.13
N TYR A 4 1.47 28.46 28.23
CA TYR A 4 0.27 27.76 27.78
C TYR A 4 0.15 26.42 28.48
N PRO A 5 -1.06 26.05 28.97
CA PRO A 5 -1.31 24.70 29.44
C PRO A 5 -0.92 23.70 28.35
N ASP A 6 -0.43 22.54 28.73
CA ASP A 6 -0.14 21.47 27.77
C ASP A 6 -1.37 21.29 26.89
N LEU A 7 -1.20 21.54 25.57
CA LEU A 7 -2.29 21.38 24.62
C LEU A 7 -2.70 19.89 24.65
N PRO A 8 -4.01 19.60 24.70
CA PRO A 8 -4.46 18.22 24.68
C PRO A 8 -3.88 17.49 23.45
N ASP A 9 -3.61 16.20 23.60
CA ASP A 9 -3.01 15.36 22.55
C ASP A 9 -3.87 15.25 21.28
N ASN A 10 -5.14 15.66 21.38
CA ASN A 10 -6.09 15.65 20.26
C ASN A 10 -5.87 16.84 19.33
N ARG A 11 -5.30 16.60 18.17
CA ARG A 11 -4.96 17.63 17.17
C ARG A 11 -5.45 17.25 15.78
N LEU A 12 -5.82 18.26 15.02
CA LEU A 12 -6.15 18.19 13.60
C LEU A 12 -5.07 18.92 12.82
N ILE A 13 -4.36 18.18 11.96
CA ILE A 13 -3.28 18.70 11.12
C ILE A 13 -3.76 18.67 9.67
N VAL A 14 -3.94 19.83 9.07
CA VAL A 14 -4.49 20.01 7.71
C VAL A 14 -3.40 20.53 6.79
N ASN A 15 -3.11 19.80 5.72
CA ASN A 15 -2.05 20.15 4.77
C ASN A 15 -0.71 20.51 5.46
N GLY A 16 -0.37 19.77 6.51
CA GLY A 16 0.84 19.98 7.32
C GLY A 16 0.74 21.12 8.35
N VAL A 17 -0.38 21.84 8.41
CA VAL A 17 -0.61 22.92 9.39
C VAL A 17 -1.38 22.36 10.58
N ASP A 18 -0.78 22.39 11.76
CA ASP A 18 -1.45 22.09 13.03
C ASP A 18 -2.37 23.25 13.40
N LEU A 19 -3.68 23.01 13.38
CA LEU A 19 -4.67 24.04 13.64
C LEU A 19 -4.62 24.53 15.09
N SER A 20 -4.35 23.62 16.05
CA SER A 20 -4.28 23.95 17.46
C SER A 20 -3.11 24.89 17.76
N VAL A 21 -1.96 24.65 17.17
CA VAL A 21 -0.76 25.47 17.38
C VAL A 21 -0.86 26.79 16.62
N THR A 22 -1.27 26.73 15.33
CA THR A 22 -1.26 27.90 14.44
C THR A 22 -2.29 28.96 14.85
N TYR A 23 -3.48 28.50 15.25
CA TYR A 23 -4.60 29.40 15.61
C TYR A 23 -4.86 29.50 17.10
N GLN A 24 -4.00 28.89 17.93
CA GLN A 24 -4.14 28.88 19.40
C GLN A 24 -5.52 28.42 19.86
N MET A 25 -5.94 27.26 19.34
CA MET A 25 -7.24 26.68 19.66
C MET A 25 -7.10 25.25 20.16
N VAL A 26 -8.03 24.81 20.99
CA VAL A 26 -8.09 23.48 21.58
C VAL A 26 -9.27 22.74 21.00
N LEU A 27 -9.05 21.51 20.55
CA LEU A 27 -10.12 20.62 20.15
C LEU A 27 -10.92 20.21 21.41
N LEU A 28 -12.21 20.45 21.39
CA LEU A 28 -13.11 20.05 22.47
C LEU A 28 -13.47 18.57 22.36
N ASP A 29 -13.82 17.99 23.50
CA ASP A 29 -14.42 16.65 23.53
C ASP A 29 -15.77 16.67 22.82
N GLY A 30 -16.12 15.54 22.16
CA GLY A 30 -17.40 15.44 21.45
C GLY A 30 -17.28 15.55 19.93
N TYR A 31 -16.08 15.38 19.39
CA TYR A 31 -15.91 15.21 17.94
C TYR A 31 -16.60 13.94 17.43
N THR A 32 -17.14 13.98 16.22
CA THR A 32 -17.83 12.86 15.59
C THR A 32 -16.95 12.25 14.52
N LEU A 33 -16.61 10.96 14.69
CA LEU A 33 -15.85 10.16 13.75
C LEU A 33 -16.65 8.90 13.37
N GLU A 34 -17.69 9.07 12.57
CA GLU A 34 -18.51 7.96 12.13
C GLU A 34 -17.89 7.21 10.96
N PRO A 35 -18.07 5.87 10.89
CA PRO A 35 -17.73 5.13 9.69
C PRO A 35 -18.61 5.59 8.53
N PRO A 36 -18.14 5.50 7.28
CA PRO A 36 -18.93 5.90 6.14
C PRO A 36 -20.12 4.96 5.95
N GLU A 37 -21.27 5.51 5.62
CA GLU A 37 -22.48 4.72 5.38
C GLU A 37 -22.37 3.92 4.08
N PRO A 38 -22.76 2.63 4.08
CA PRO A 38 -22.84 1.85 2.85
C PRO A 38 -23.96 2.35 1.94
N LYS A 39 -23.69 2.40 0.64
CA LYS A 39 -24.72 2.63 -0.37
C LYS A 39 -25.44 1.33 -0.65
N THR A 40 -26.63 1.16 -0.10
CA THR A 40 -27.46 -0.01 -0.32
C THR A 40 -28.45 0.22 -1.47
N TYR A 41 -28.63 -0.81 -2.30
CA TYR A 41 -29.62 -0.79 -3.35
C TYR A 41 -30.45 -2.07 -3.34
N THR A 42 -31.71 -1.93 -2.99
CA THR A 42 -32.67 -3.05 -2.92
C THR A 42 -33.86 -2.84 -3.84
N VAL A 43 -34.40 -3.92 -4.38
CA VAL A 43 -35.57 -3.90 -5.25
C VAL A 43 -36.66 -4.78 -4.65
N ASP A 44 -37.86 -4.22 -4.50
CA ASP A 44 -39.03 -4.97 -4.03
C ASP A 44 -39.48 -6.00 -5.08
N ILE A 45 -39.89 -7.17 -4.61
CA ILE A 45 -40.48 -8.21 -5.44
C ILE A 45 -42.00 -8.08 -5.37
N PRO A 46 -42.71 -7.64 -6.41
CA PRO A 46 -44.16 -7.52 -6.41
C PRO A 46 -44.81 -8.86 -6.13
N GLY A 47 -45.57 -8.94 -5.06
CA GLY A 47 -46.27 -10.17 -4.66
C GLY A 47 -45.40 -11.26 -4.01
N GLY A 48 -44.10 -10.98 -3.79
CA GLY A 48 -43.16 -11.84 -3.10
C GLY A 48 -42.83 -11.39 -1.69
N ASN A 49 -42.17 -12.24 -0.92
CA ASN A 49 -41.62 -11.89 0.38
C ASN A 49 -40.17 -11.41 0.24
N GLY A 50 -39.84 -10.32 0.95
CA GLY A 50 -38.48 -9.75 0.98
C GLY A 50 -38.15 -8.87 -0.21
N VAL A 51 -36.86 -8.54 -0.32
CA VAL A 51 -36.27 -7.67 -1.34
C VAL A 51 -35.07 -8.36 -2.02
N ILE A 52 -34.79 -7.98 -3.25
CA ILE A 52 -33.56 -8.38 -3.93
C ILE A 52 -32.51 -7.32 -3.57
N ASP A 53 -31.41 -7.76 -2.95
CA ASP A 53 -30.28 -6.89 -2.65
C ASP A 53 -29.30 -6.89 -3.85
N LEU A 54 -29.10 -5.72 -4.44
CA LEU A 54 -28.21 -5.48 -5.56
C LEU A 54 -27.00 -4.60 -5.18
N THR A 55 -26.78 -4.42 -3.90
CA THR A 55 -25.73 -3.52 -3.37
C THR A 55 -24.35 -3.81 -3.93
N GLU A 56 -24.00 -5.07 -4.12
CA GLU A 56 -22.68 -5.50 -4.63
C GLU A 56 -22.68 -5.84 -6.12
N ALA A 57 -23.84 -5.78 -6.80
CA ALA A 57 -24.03 -6.34 -8.14
C ALA A 57 -23.10 -5.74 -9.22
N LEU A 58 -22.75 -4.46 -9.10
CA LEU A 58 -21.91 -3.77 -10.08
C LEU A 58 -20.40 -3.98 -9.86
N ASN A 59 -19.97 -3.97 -8.60
CA ASN A 59 -18.55 -3.91 -8.25
C ASN A 59 -18.02 -5.17 -7.55
N GLY A 60 -18.93 -6.07 -7.13
CA GLY A 60 -18.61 -7.24 -6.32
C GLY A 60 -18.11 -6.86 -4.92
N ASP A 61 -18.42 -5.64 -4.45
CA ASP A 61 -18.12 -5.15 -3.11
C ASP A 61 -18.99 -3.93 -2.80
N VAL A 62 -19.18 -3.66 -1.52
CA VAL A 62 -19.97 -2.54 -1.02
C VAL A 62 -19.28 -1.21 -1.35
N VAL A 63 -20.04 -0.26 -1.83
CA VAL A 63 -19.61 1.13 -2.06
C VAL A 63 -20.14 2.00 -0.94
N TYR A 64 -19.37 3.00 -0.52
CA TYR A 64 -19.69 3.85 0.62
C TYR A 64 -19.97 5.29 0.20
N ASN A 65 -20.78 5.98 1.00
CA ASN A 65 -20.93 7.44 0.95
C ASN A 65 -19.68 8.11 1.51
N ASN A 66 -19.56 9.41 1.28
CA ASN A 66 -18.58 10.21 2.00
C ASN A 66 -18.86 10.14 3.50
N ARG A 67 -17.81 10.32 4.26
CA ARG A 67 -17.85 10.32 5.73
C ARG A 67 -18.02 11.75 6.20
N HIS A 68 -18.99 11.97 7.07
CA HIS A 68 -19.18 13.27 7.72
C HIS A 68 -18.43 13.29 9.05
N GLN A 69 -17.64 14.33 9.28
CA GLN A 69 -16.90 14.51 10.52
C GLN A 69 -17.11 15.95 11.02
N GLU A 70 -17.30 16.09 12.31
CA GLU A 70 -17.45 17.39 12.96
C GLU A 70 -16.46 17.56 14.11
N PHE A 71 -15.85 18.73 14.16
CA PHE A 71 -14.89 19.11 15.18
C PHE A 71 -15.24 20.47 15.72
N GLU A 72 -15.28 20.58 17.03
CA GLU A 72 -15.50 21.85 17.72
C GLU A 72 -14.22 22.26 18.47
N PHE A 73 -13.81 23.50 18.25
CA PHE A 73 -12.60 24.07 18.82
C PHE A 73 -12.95 25.27 19.70
N ALA A 74 -12.28 25.39 20.85
CA ALA A 74 -12.29 26.59 21.66
C ALA A 74 -11.01 27.39 21.44
N LEU A 75 -11.13 28.70 21.24
CA LEU A 75 -9.98 29.60 21.17
C LEU A 75 -9.44 29.90 22.56
N ILE A 76 -8.10 29.78 22.71
CA ILE A 76 -7.40 30.09 23.95
C ILE A 76 -7.29 31.62 24.12
N ASN A 77 -7.05 32.34 23.01
CA ASN A 77 -6.90 33.79 23.00
C ASN A 77 -8.02 34.45 22.17
N VAL A 78 -9.00 34.98 22.84
CA VAL A 78 -10.22 35.53 22.23
C VAL A 78 -10.02 36.93 21.67
N GLU A 79 -8.99 37.65 22.09
CA GLU A 79 -8.72 39.02 21.58
C GLU A 79 -8.52 39.06 20.06
N ASN A 80 -8.06 37.97 19.47
CA ASN A 80 -7.85 37.82 18.03
C ASN A 80 -8.94 37.05 17.31
N PHE A 81 -10.13 36.88 17.91
CA PHE A 81 -11.20 36.03 17.37
C PHE A 81 -11.57 36.37 15.90
N GLU A 82 -11.81 37.63 15.59
CA GLU A 82 -12.18 38.05 14.24
C GLU A 82 -11.09 37.83 13.21
N LYS A 83 -9.82 37.96 13.61
CA LYS A 83 -8.67 37.63 12.77
C LYS A 83 -8.58 36.13 12.51
N VAL A 84 -8.65 35.33 13.57
CA VAL A 84 -8.62 33.84 13.46
C VAL A 84 -9.78 33.36 12.60
N LYS A 85 -10.98 33.88 12.78
CA LYS A 85 -12.16 33.59 11.97
C LYS A 85 -11.90 33.84 10.49
N THR A 86 -11.34 34.99 10.16
CA THR A 86 -11.08 35.39 8.77
C THR A 86 -9.97 34.51 8.17
N ASP A 87 -8.87 34.32 8.88
CA ASP A 87 -7.72 33.55 8.41
C ASP A 87 -8.08 32.08 8.24
N LEU A 88 -8.78 31.49 9.19
CA LEU A 88 -9.24 30.11 9.15
C LEU A 88 -10.27 29.87 8.03
N SER A 89 -11.22 30.82 7.85
CA SER A 89 -12.16 30.73 6.74
C SER A 89 -11.44 30.79 5.39
N ASN A 90 -10.51 31.71 5.23
CA ASN A 90 -9.72 31.82 3.99
C ASN A 90 -8.86 30.60 3.72
N PHE A 91 -8.37 29.95 4.77
CA PHE A 91 -7.55 28.74 4.67
C PHE A 91 -8.42 27.52 4.32
N LEU A 92 -9.50 27.24 5.07
CA LEU A 92 -10.23 25.99 5.03
C LEU A 92 -11.51 26.01 4.20
N HIS A 93 -12.32 27.07 4.34
CA HIS A 93 -13.70 27.02 3.91
C HIS A 93 -13.86 26.75 2.41
N GLY A 94 -14.60 25.69 2.07
CA GLY A 94 -14.88 25.27 0.71
C GLY A 94 -13.74 24.53 0.00
N LYS A 95 -12.57 24.36 0.61
CA LYS A 95 -11.40 23.71 0.01
C LYS A 95 -11.25 22.27 0.45
N ALA A 96 -10.63 21.46 -0.40
CA ALA A 96 -10.30 20.06 -0.10
C ALA A 96 -8.80 19.94 0.23
N PHE A 97 -8.50 19.20 1.29
CA PHE A 97 -7.13 18.97 1.77
C PHE A 97 -6.96 17.56 2.27
N ASP A 98 -5.70 17.13 2.29
CA ASP A 98 -5.27 16.00 3.10
C ASP A 98 -5.10 16.45 4.55
N TYR A 99 -5.52 15.61 5.47
CA TYR A 99 -5.40 15.88 6.89
C TYR A 99 -5.14 14.61 7.70
N THR A 100 -4.51 14.79 8.85
CA THR A 100 -4.23 13.75 9.81
C THR A 100 -4.75 14.15 11.18
N MET A 101 -5.05 13.15 11.99
CA MET A 101 -5.53 13.32 13.36
C MET A 101 -4.65 12.55 14.33
N THR A 102 -4.31 13.13 15.46
CA THR A 102 -3.53 12.42 16.50
C THR A 102 -4.32 11.28 17.13
N MET A 103 -5.67 11.35 17.10
CA MET A 103 -6.56 10.31 17.60
C MET A 103 -6.58 9.05 16.73
N ASP A 104 -6.20 9.17 15.45
CA ASP A 104 -6.10 8.04 14.52
C ASP A 104 -4.72 8.03 13.85
N PRO A 105 -3.67 7.66 14.60
CA PRO A 105 -2.29 7.84 14.18
C PRO A 105 -1.93 6.99 12.97
N GLY A 106 -1.18 7.62 12.05
CA GLY A 106 -0.67 6.96 10.86
C GLY A 106 -1.65 6.88 9.71
N TYR A 107 -2.86 7.42 9.84
CA TYR A 107 -3.80 7.55 8.73
C TYR A 107 -3.88 8.98 8.22
N THR A 108 -4.00 9.10 6.90
CA THR A 108 -4.29 10.35 6.18
C THR A 108 -5.69 10.26 5.60
N TYR A 109 -6.45 11.30 5.82
CA TYR A 109 -7.78 11.49 5.27
C TYR A 109 -7.72 12.55 4.17
N HIS A 110 -8.65 12.49 3.24
CA HIS A 110 -8.87 13.53 2.24
C HIS A 110 -10.31 13.99 2.29
N GLY A 111 -10.53 15.31 2.44
CA GLY A 111 -11.88 15.81 2.58
C GLY A 111 -12.02 17.30 2.28
N ARG A 112 -13.26 17.72 2.07
CA ARG A 112 -13.64 19.12 1.87
C ARG A 112 -14.08 19.71 3.18
N PHE A 113 -13.46 20.81 3.53
CA PHE A 113 -13.66 21.53 4.77
C PHE A 113 -14.75 22.59 4.64
N SER A 114 -15.56 22.73 5.68
CA SER A 114 -16.51 23.81 5.85
C SER A 114 -16.43 24.31 7.28
N VAL A 115 -16.23 25.60 7.45
CA VAL A 115 -16.40 26.22 8.76
C VAL A 115 -17.89 26.50 8.93
N SER A 116 -18.56 25.72 9.78
CA SER A 116 -20.00 25.68 9.88
C SER A 116 -20.55 26.74 10.82
N SER A 117 -19.84 27.08 11.89
CA SER A 117 -20.25 28.12 12.79
C SER A 117 -19.08 28.73 13.57
N TYR A 118 -19.30 29.99 13.94
CA TYR A 118 -18.49 30.72 14.92
C TYR A 118 -19.43 31.21 16.01
N SER A 119 -19.15 30.90 17.24
CA SER A 119 -19.89 31.43 18.38
C SER A 119 -18.96 32.16 19.32
N HIS A 120 -19.43 33.24 19.87
CA HIS A 120 -18.68 34.05 20.80
C HIS A 120 -19.61 34.42 21.96
N SER A 121 -19.23 34.07 23.16
CA SER A 121 -20.00 34.39 24.36
C SER A 121 -19.13 35.14 25.36
N ALA A 122 -19.66 36.25 25.85
CA ALA A 122 -19.05 36.99 26.95
C ALA A 122 -19.59 36.43 28.27
N TYR A 123 -18.77 35.73 29.02
CA TYR A 123 -19.04 35.32 30.38
C TYR A 123 -18.29 36.21 31.35
N SER A 124 -18.74 36.31 32.60
CA SER A 124 -18.16 37.15 33.65
C SER A 124 -16.70 36.91 33.98
N SER A 125 -16.11 35.84 33.49
CA SER A 125 -14.71 35.44 33.68
C SER A 125 -13.85 35.41 32.40
N GLY A 126 -14.37 35.81 31.26
CA GLY A 126 -13.64 35.83 29.98
C GLY A 126 -14.54 35.66 28.76
N LEU A 127 -13.96 35.89 27.63
CA LEU A 127 -14.58 35.65 26.32
C LEU A 127 -14.25 34.24 25.87
N LEU A 128 -15.26 33.44 25.54
CA LEU A 128 -15.09 32.12 24.94
C LEU A 128 -15.50 32.18 23.48
N GLY A 129 -14.61 31.80 22.61
CA GLY A 129 -14.90 31.67 21.19
C GLY A 129 -14.84 30.20 20.76
N ASN A 130 -15.93 29.70 20.20
CA ASN A 130 -16.01 28.36 19.63
C ASN A 130 -16.07 28.41 18.13
N ILE A 131 -15.36 27.50 17.50
CA ILE A 131 -15.34 27.34 16.04
C ILE A 131 -15.71 25.90 15.73
N LYS A 132 -16.73 25.72 14.89
CA LYS A 132 -17.16 24.40 14.44
C LYS A 132 -16.72 24.19 12.99
N ILE A 133 -15.98 23.12 12.75
CA ILE A 133 -15.48 22.71 11.45
C ILE A 133 -16.13 21.38 11.09
N SER A 134 -16.79 21.32 9.94
CA SER A 134 -17.30 20.09 9.36
C SER A 134 -16.48 19.70 8.14
N ILE A 135 -16.29 18.41 7.97
CA ILE A 135 -15.48 17.83 6.88
C ILE A 135 -16.30 16.74 6.20
N GLU A 136 -16.48 16.90 4.89
CA GLU A 136 -16.96 15.84 4.01
C GLU A 136 -15.76 15.08 3.47
N ALA A 137 -15.41 13.98 4.12
CA ALA A 137 -14.21 13.19 3.80
C ALA A 137 -14.54 12.02 2.88
N ASN A 138 -13.54 11.59 2.12
CA ASN A 138 -13.61 10.34 1.37
C ASN A 138 -13.91 9.18 2.31
N PRO A 139 -14.59 8.11 1.83
CA PRO A 139 -14.96 6.99 2.69
C PRO A 139 -13.75 6.23 3.21
N TYR A 140 -12.65 6.20 2.47
CA TYR A 140 -11.44 5.50 2.85
C TYR A 140 -10.36 6.46 3.35
N LYS A 141 -9.71 6.06 4.44
CA LYS A 141 -8.48 6.66 4.95
C LYS A 141 -7.27 5.86 4.48
N THR A 142 -6.14 6.52 4.25
CA THR A 142 -4.95 5.90 3.70
C THR A 142 -3.84 5.81 4.75
N LYS A 143 -3.11 4.70 4.72
CA LYS A 143 -1.93 4.48 5.60
C LYS A 143 -0.62 4.42 4.81
N GLY A 144 -0.63 4.90 3.57
CA GLY A 144 0.51 4.81 2.67
C GLY A 144 0.67 3.44 2.03
N THR A 145 1.78 3.25 1.33
CA THR A 145 2.07 2.03 0.58
C THR A 145 2.61 0.93 1.49
N VAL A 146 2.01 -0.24 1.41
CA VAL A 146 2.47 -1.45 2.07
C VAL A 146 3.17 -2.32 1.04
N SER A 147 4.40 -2.73 1.34
CA SER A 147 5.18 -3.67 0.51
C SER A 147 5.33 -4.99 1.24
N LYS A 148 4.94 -6.08 0.58
CA LYS A 148 5.13 -7.44 1.07
C LYS A 148 6.19 -8.14 0.24
N TYR A 149 7.31 -8.46 0.86
CA TYR A 149 8.37 -9.26 0.28
C TYR A 149 8.10 -10.74 0.48
N ILE A 150 8.18 -11.54 -0.58
CA ILE A 150 7.91 -12.97 -0.56
C ILE A 150 9.08 -13.69 -1.24
N ASP A 151 9.82 -14.48 -0.47
CA ASP A 151 10.77 -15.44 -1.06
C ASP A 151 9.98 -16.66 -1.56
N CYS A 152 9.99 -16.86 -2.86
CA CYS A 152 9.22 -17.89 -3.53
C CYS A 152 10.08 -18.95 -4.24
N ALA A 153 11.32 -19.09 -3.81
CA ALA A 153 12.22 -20.12 -4.29
C ALA A 153 11.67 -21.53 -4.03
N GLY A 154 11.35 -22.26 -5.09
CA GLY A 154 10.84 -23.64 -4.97
C GLY A 154 9.34 -23.76 -4.72
N GLY A 155 8.62 -22.62 -4.77
CA GLY A 155 7.17 -22.57 -4.60
C GLY A 155 6.72 -22.42 -3.14
N VAL A 156 5.86 -21.45 -2.90
CA VAL A 156 5.33 -21.14 -1.57
C VAL A 156 3.84 -20.80 -1.63
N TRP A 157 3.08 -21.25 -0.65
CA TRP A 157 1.72 -20.80 -0.42
C TRP A 157 1.75 -19.59 0.50
N VAL A 158 1.16 -18.50 0.06
CA VAL A 158 1.07 -17.25 0.82
C VAL A 158 -0.37 -16.83 0.94
N THR A 159 -0.74 -16.34 2.12
CA THR A 159 -2.02 -15.65 2.29
C THR A 159 -1.77 -14.16 2.14
N LEU A 160 -2.41 -13.57 1.15
CA LEU A 160 -2.41 -12.13 0.92
C LEU A 160 -3.64 -11.51 1.55
N LEU A 161 -3.42 -10.46 2.30
CA LEU A 161 -4.45 -9.62 2.90
C LEU A 161 -4.17 -8.19 2.45
N GLY A 162 -5.09 -7.60 1.74
CA GLY A 162 -5.02 -6.22 1.27
C GLY A 162 -5.77 -5.25 2.19
N SER A 163 -6.24 -4.17 1.60
CA SER A 163 -7.03 -3.13 2.23
C SER A 163 -8.52 -3.45 2.23
N ARG A 164 -9.30 -2.69 2.99
CA ARG A 164 -10.78 -2.77 2.91
C ARG A 164 -11.27 -2.42 1.51
N ARG A 165 -10.68 -1.42 0.88
CA ARG A 165 -10.92 -1.14 -0.54
C ARG A 165 -10.19 -2.16 -1.39
N PRO A 166 -10.89 -2.93 -2.24
CA PRO A 166 -10.25 -3.87 -3.14
C PRO A 166 -9.38 -3.18 -4.19
N GLN A 167 -8.14 -3.63 -4.34
CA GLN A 167 -7.14 -3.00 -5.21
C GLN A 167 -6.41 -3.99 -6.09
N TYR A 168 -5.84 -3.49 -7.17
CA TYR A 168 -4.91 -4.21 -8.03
C TYR A 168 -3.48 -3.87 -7.60
N PRO A 169 -2.79 -4.80 -6.93
CA PRO A 169 -1.44 -4.51 -6.44
C PRO A 169 -0.45 -4.38 -7.58
N LYS A 170 0.58 -3.60 -7.34
CA LYS A 170 1.79 -3.60 -8.15
C LYS A 170 2.64 -4.79 -7.73
N ILE A 171 3.00 -5.63 -8.70
CA ILE A 171 3.75 -6.85 -8.47
C ILE A 171 5.10 -6.71 -9.17
N THR A 172 6.17 -6.75 -8.40
CA THR A 172 7.54 -6.76 -8.91
C THR A 172 8.09 -8.17 -8.84
N LEU A 173 8.51 -8.70 -9.98
CA LEU A 173 9.05 -10.05 -10.13
C LEU A 173 10.54 -9.98 -10.43
N GLY A 174 11.35 -10.66 -9.63
CA GLY A 174 12.80 -10.77 -9.86
C GLY A 174 13.19 -11.81 -10.92
N ALA A 175 12.31 -12.77 -11.20
CA ALA A 175 12.52 -13.85 -12.15
C ALA A 175 11.21 -14.33 -12.77
N ASN A 176 11.29 -15.28 -13.73
CA ASN A 176 10.10 -15.92 -14.29
C ASN A 176 9.30 -16.59 -13.17
N THR A 177 8.07 -16.12 -12.98
CA THR A 177 7.22 -16.52 -11.85
C THR A 177 5.87 -17.02 -12.33
N ARG A 178 5.42 -18.11 -11.71
CA ARG A 178 4.07 -18.64 -11.84
C ARG A 178 3.29 -18.31 -10.56
N ILE A 179 2.15 -17.66 -10.73
CA ILE A 179 1.23 -17.29 -9.64
C ILE A 179 -0.09 -18.02 -9.89
N GLU A 180 -0.56 -18.79 -8.91
CA GLU A 180 -1.85 -19.49 -8.98
C GLU A 180 -2.74 -19.04 -7.82
N TYR A 181 -3.99 -18.76 -8.12
CA TYR A 181 -4.99 -18.38 -7.12
C TYR A 181 -6.39 -18.79 -7.57
N LYS A 182 -7.32 -18.83 -6.64
CA LYS A 182 -8.72 -19.00 -6.95
C LYS A 182 -9.39 -17.64 -7.14
N ASP A 183 -10.19 -17.55 -8.19
CA ASP A 183 -11.06 -16.40 -8.40
C ASP A 183 -12.30 -16.44 -7.50
N PRO A 184 -13.20 -15.43 -7.51
CA PRO A 184 -14.42 -15.42 -6.72
C PRO A 184 -15.39 -16.57 -7.04
N HIS A 185 -15.29 -17.15 -8.24
CA HIS A 185 -16.11 -18.30 -8.68
C HIS A 185 -15.51 -19.66 -8.30
N GLY A 186 -14.31 -19.65 -7.65
CA GLY A 186 -13.60 -20.85 -7.23
C GLY A 186 -12.73 -21.49 -8.30
N GLU A 187 -12.66 -20.88 -9.51
CA GLU A 187 -11.82 -21.36 -10.61
C GLU A 187 -10.34 -21.00 -10.37
N THR A 188 -9.46 -21.93 -10.72
CA THR A 188 -8.02 -21.70 -10.59
C THR A 188 -7.52 -20.84 -11.75
N GLN A 189 -7.04 -19.66 -11.42
CA GLN A 189 -6.34 -18.75 -12.32
C GLN A 189 -4.83 -18.98 -12.23
N VAL A 190 -4.17 -19.01 -13.39
CA VAL A 190 -2.72 -19.18 -13.47
C VAL A 190 -2.13 -18.02 -14.28
N LEU A 191 -1.19 -17.33 -13.68
CA LEU A 191 -0.43 -16.24 -14.31
C LEU A 191 1.03 -16.70 -14.45
N GLN A 192 1.58 -16.59 -15.66
CA GLN A 192 3.00 -16.85 -15.93
C GLN A 192 3.62 -15.58 -16.49
N MET A 193 4.62 -15.04 -15.82
CA MET A 193 5.21 -13.75 -16.16
C MET A 193 6.72 -13.80 -16.01
N GLY A 194 7.42 -13.07 -16.86
CA GLY A 194 8.86 -12.86 -16.75
C GLY A 194 9.24 -11.91 -15.61
N ALA A 195 10.53 -11.66 -15.41
CA ALA A 195 10.98 -10.60 -14.53
C ALA A 195 10.44 -9.24 -14.99
N GLY A 196 10.01 -8.39 -14.07
CA GLY A 196 9.44 -7.08 -14.39
C GLY A 196 8.43 -6.58 -13.36
N ILE A 197 7.80 -5.46 -13.67
CA ILE A 197 6.79 -4.81 -12.83
C ILE A 197 5.43 -4.88 -13.53
N TYR A 198 4.42 -5.36 -12.81
CA TYR A 198 3.10 -5.63 -13.36
C TYR A 198 1.99 -5.09 -12.46
N THR A 199 0.91 -4.64 -13.08
CA THR A 199 -0.38 -4.42 -12.41
C THR A 199 -1.43 -5.23 -13.18
N ILE A 200 -2.00 -6.25 -12.54
CA ILE A 200 -2.82 -7.24 -13.21
C ILE A 200 -4.28 -7.05 -12.83
N ARG A 201 -5.11 -6.65 -13.80
CA ARG A 201 -6.54 -6.37 -13.57
C ARG A 201 -7.36 -7.59 -13.09
N LYS A 202 -6.88 -8.81 -13.31
CA LYS A 202 -7.53 -10.03 -12.81
C LYS A 202 -7.08 -10.43 -11.41
N PHE A 203 -5.98 -9.86 -10.91
CA PHE A 203 -5.43 -10.15 -9.60
C PHE A 203 -5.75 -9.03 -8.61
N LYS A 204 -6.93 -9.13 -7.99
CA LYS A 204 -7.44 -8.17 -7.02
C LYS A 204 -7.20 -8.69 -5.60
N ILE A 205 -6.74 -7.83 -4.71
CA ILE A 205 -6.60 -8.11 -3.29
C ILE A 205 -7.53 -7.20 -2.48
N SER A 206 -8.01 -7.69 -1.35
CA SER A 206 -8.90 -6.97 -0.44
C SER A 206 -8.64 -7.41 1.00
N ASN A 207 -9.44 -6.94 1.94
CA ASN A 207 -9.42 -7.41 3.32
C ASN A 207 -9.91 -8.87 3.49
N ILE A 208 -10.36 -9.51 2.42
CA ILE A 208 -10.65 -10.95 2.41
C ILE A 208 -9.35 -11.70 2.10
N PRO A 209 -8.91 -12.63 2.98
CA PRO A 209 -7.67 -13.37 2.76
C PRO A 209 -7.70 -14.17 1.46
N LYS A 210 -6.73 -13.91 0.58
CA LYS A 210 -6.55 -14.63 -0.67
C LYS A 210 -5.36 -15.58 -0.57
N LYS A 211 -5.60 -16.87 -0.73
CA LYS A 211 -4.55 -17.89 -0.77
C LYS A 211 -3.94 -17.95 -2.17
N VAL A 212 -2.64 -17.77 -2.28
CA VAL A 212 -1.90 -17.67 -3.54
C VAL A 212 -0.71 -18.60 -3.48
N TYR A 213 -0.52 -19.41 -4.52
CA TYR A 213 0.70 -20.17 -4.73
C TYR A 213 1.63 -19.37 -5.65
N ILE A 214 2.85 -19.13 -5.23
CA ILE A 214 3.85 -18.40 -5.99
C ILE A 214 5.07 -19.29 -6.15
N ASN A 215 5.47 -19.53 -7.38
CA ASN A 215 6.64 -20.30 -7.72
C ASN A 215 7.49 -19.51 -8.71
N SER A 216 8.61 -19.01 -8.24
CA SER A 216 9.68 -18.53 -9.11
C SER A 216 10.54 -19.70 -9.52
N LYS A 217 10.71 -19.90 -10.82
CA LYS A 217 11.74 -20.82 -11.27
C LYS A 217 13.08 -20.31 -10.72
N ARG A 218 13.65 -21.06 -9.79
CA ARG A 218 15.09 -21.00 -9.66
C ARG A 218 15.62 -21.38 -11.04
N PHE A 219 16.25 -20.46 -11.75
CA PHE A 219 17.30 -20.89 -12.60
C PHE A 219 18.33 -21.50 -11.65
N TYR A 220 18.43 -22.81 -11.64
CA TYR A 220 19.62 -23.43 -11.10
C TYR A 220 20.74 -22.99 -12.03
N THR A 221 21.35 -21.85 -11.76
CA THR A 221 22.75 -21.75 -11.98
C THR A 221 23.30 -22.91 -11.18
N VAL A 222 23.85 -23.90 -11.84
CA VAL A 222 24.70 -24.88 -11.19
C VAL A 222 25.71 -23.99 -10.46
N VAL A 223 25.53 -23.83 -9.15
CA VAL A 223 26.47 -23.07 -8.34
C VAL A 223 27.74 -23.90 -8.51
N TRP A 224 28.81 -23.31 -9.01
CA TRP A 224 30.04 -24.01 -9.27
C TRP A 224 30.54 -24.80 -8.04
N ASP A 225 30.12 -24.43 -6.85
CA ASP A 225 30.37 -25.22 -5.62
C ASP A 225 29.63 -26.57 -5.61
N GLU A 226 28.44 -26.65 -6.21
CA GLU A 226 27.75 -27.92 -6.44
C GLU A 226 28.36 -28.69 -7.62
N ALA A 227 28.87 -27.97 -8.61
CA ALA A 227 29.57 -28.59 -9.74
C ALA A 227 30.94 -29.19 -9.36
N LYS A 228 31.64 -28.63 -8.37
CA LYS A 228 32.89 -29.19 -7.83
C LYS A 228 32.71 -30.57 -7.24
N THR A 229 31.51 -30.90 -6.77
CA THR A 229 31.23 -32.21 -6.13
C THR A 229 30.69 -33.24 -7.12
N LYS A 230 30.43 -32.88 -8.36
CA LYS A 230 29.90 -33.76 -9.39
C LYS A 230 30.94 -34.03 -10.45
N THR A 231 31.04 -35.29 -10.84
CA THR A 231 31.92 -35.72 -11.96
C THR A 231 31.27 -35.37 -13.29
N TRP A 232 32.07 -35.22 -14.38
CA TRP A 232 31.59 -35.02 -15.75
C TRP A 232 30.53 -36.04 -16.16
N GLU A 233 30.60 -37.25 -15.62
CA GLU A 233 29.61 -38.29 -15.89
C GLU A 233 28.21 -37.97 -15.40
N SER A 234 28.08 -37.19 -14.34
CA SER A 234 26.78 -36.74 -13.82
C SER A 234 26.11 -35.67 -14.72
N TYR A 235 26.86 -35.11 -15.67
CA TYR A 235 26.35 -34.14 -16.64
C TYR A 235 26.12 -34.71 -18.04
N LYS A 236 26.40 -36.02 -18.27
CA LYS A 236 26.21 -36.67 -19.58
C LYS A 236 24.76 -36.63 -20.09
N GLU A 237 23.79 -36.48 -19.22
CA GLU A 237 22.37 -36.37 -19.59
C GLU A 237 21.95 -34.95 -20.01
N TYR A 238 22.81 -33.95 -19.80
CA TYR A 238 22.57 -32.58 -20.24
C TYR A 238 23.27 -32.39 -21.59
N THR A 239 22.46 -32.17 -22.63
CA THR A 239 23.02 -31.76 -23.92
C THR A 239 23.63 -30.38 -23.80
N TRP A 240 24.71 -30.09 -24.53
CA TRP A 240 25.31 -28.76 -24.63
C TRP A 240 24.24 -27.68 -24.93
N ASP A 241 23.23 -27.99 -25.70
CA ASP A 241 22.08 -27.14 -25.99
C ASP A 241 21.23 -26.82 -24.76
N SER A 242 21.13 -27.71 -23.79
CA SER A 242 20.39 -27.44 -22.55
C SER A 242 21.21 -26.61 -21.58
N LEU A 243 22.54 -26.78 -21.56
CA LEU A 243 23.48 -25.95 -20.79
C LEU A 243 23.67 -24.57 -21.46
N HIS A 244 23.66 -24.51 -22.79
CA HIS A 244 23.76 -23.27 -23.57
C HIS A 244 22.50 -22.38 -23.47
N LYS A 245 21.33 -22.98 -23.28
CA LYS A 245 20.06 -22.26 -23.05
C LYS A 245 19.88 -21.74 -21.62
N THR A 246 20.69 -22.20 -20.68
CA THR A 246 20.83 -21.58 -19.37
C THR A 246 21.67 -20.32 -19.54
N LYS A 247 21.01 -19.22 -19.90
CA LYS A 247 21.69 -17.92 -20.01
C LYS A 247 22.33 -17.59 -18.68
N LEU A 248 23.65 -17.48 -18.69
CA LEU A 248 24.43 -16.84 -17.62
C LEU A 248 24.11 -15.34 -17.47
N ASP A 249 23.26 -14.81 -18.36
CA ASP A 249 22.78 -13.42 -18.32
C ASP A 249 22.01 -13.06 -17.05
N ASP A 250 21.54 -14.05 -16.31
CA ASP A 250 20.87 -13.83 -15.02
C ASP A 250 21.83 -13.81 -13.83
N THR A 251 23.12 -14.08 -14.04
CA THR A 251 24.15 -13.84 -13.04
C THR A 251 24.81 -12.50 -13.32
N GLN A 252 24.71 -11.52 -12.43
CA GLN A 252 25.50 -10.29 -12.51
C GLN A 252 26.97 -10.62 -12.30
N PHE A 253 27.62 -11.14 -13.33
CA PHE A 253 29.05 -11.03 -13.42
C PHE A 253 29.40 -9.54 -13.60
N VAL A 254 30.36 -9.09 -12.87
CA VAL A 254 30.91 -7.72 -12.98
C VAL A 254 31.28 -7.35 -14.42
N GLU A 255 31.34 -8.28 -15.34
CA GLU A 255 31.69 -8.11 -16.75
C GLU A 255 30.65 -8.67 -17.73
N LYS A 256 29.39 -8.88 -17.36
CA LYS A 256 28.32 -9.30 -18.31
C LYS A 256 28.79 -10.28 -19.43
N ARG A 257 29.56 -11.28 -19.10
CA ARG A 257 30.03 -12.25 -20.06
C ARG A 257 29.03 -13.41 -20.17
N SER A 258 28.45 -13.59 -21.33
CA SER A 258 27.66 -14.78 -21.67
C SER A 258 28.58 -15.99 -21.87
N TRP A 259 28.05 -17.22 -21.79
CA TRP A 259 28.81 -18.40 -22.20
C TRP A 259 29.33 -18.29 -23.63
N ASP A 260 28.62 -17.63 -24.53
CA ASP A 260 29.06 -17.36 -25.88
C ASP A 260 30.35 -16.52 -25.92
N ASN A 261 30.51 -15.58 -24.99
CA ASN A 261 31.75 -14.78 -24.86
C ASN A 261 32.89 -15.58 -24.25
N LEU A 262 32.59 -16.54 -23.37
CA LEU A 262 33.59 -17.41 -22.78
C LEU A 262 34.05 -18.54 -23.73
N PHE A 263 33.22 -18.89 -24.71
CA PHE A 263 33.52 -19.91 -25.70
C PHE A 263 34.66 -19.52 -26.66
N HIS A 264 34.92 -18.24 -26.78
CA HIS A 264 36.02 -17.68 -27.57
C HIS A 264 37.32 -17.53 -26.76
N ASP A 265 37.25 -17.72 -25.45
CA ASP A 265 38.45 -17.70 -24.59
C ASP A 265 39.09 -19.08 -24.49
N THR A 266 40.38 -19.13 -24.62
CA THR A 266 41.11 -20.39 -24.44
C THR A 266 41.15 -20.79 -22.97
N TRP A 267 41.25 -22.09 -22.68
CA TRP A 267 41.40 -22.59 -21.29
C TRP A 267 42.56 -21.93 -20.53
N ASP A 268 43.60 -21.52 -21.22
CA ASP A 268 44.75 -20.80 -20.63
C ASP A 268 44.38 -19.39 -20.16
N SER A 269 43.43 -18.74 -20.84
CA SER A 269 42.94 -17.43 -20.40
C SER A 269 42.00 -17.56 -19.22
N LEU A 270 41.19 -18.62 -19.16
CA LEU A 270 40.26 -18.91 -18.09
C LEU A 270 40.94 -19.46 -16.82
N SER A 271 42.07 -20.14 -16.96
CA SER A 271 42.83 -20.67 -15.82
C SER A 271 43.45 -19.57 -14.93
N LYS A 272 43.56 -18.36 -15.45
CA LYS A 272 44.05 -17.17 -14.70
C LYS A 272 42.99 -16.56 -13.79
N PHE A 273 41.74 -16.95 -13.96
CA PHE A 273 40.67 -16.47 -13.07
C PHE A 273 40.53 -17.48 -11.93
N THR A 274 40.88 -17.08 -10.72
CA THR A 274 40.61 -17.86 -9.53
C THR A 274 39.09 -18.03 -9.35
N TRP A 275 38.65 -19.26 -9.12
CA TRP A 275 37.23 -19.58 -8.91
C TRP A 275 36.56 -18.74 -7.84
N SER A 276 37.32 -18.22 -6.87
CA SER A 276 36.84 -17.26 -5.87
C SER A 276 36.34 -15.94 -6.48
N ARG A 277 36.80 -15.51 -7.67
CA ARG A 277 36.27 -14.34 -8.36
C ARG A 277 34.93 -14.58 -9.02
N PHE A 278 34.64 -15.83 -9.40
CA PHE A 278 33.35 -16.21 -9.96
C PHE A 278 32.28 -16.41 -8.85
N THR A 279 32.69 -16.72 -7.64
CA THR A 279 31.80 -17.02 -6.51
C THR A 279 31.54 -15.81 -5.61
N GLN A 280 32.34 -14.75 -5.68
CA GLN A 280 32.22 -13.62 -4.74
C GLN A 280 31.09 -12.63 -5.06
N ASN A 281 30.47 -12.71 -6.23
CA ASN A 281 29.37 -11.82 -6.62
C ASN A 281 28.12 -12.57 -7.12
N VAL A 282 27.90 -13.78 -6.62
CA VAL A 282 26.57 -14.37 -6.74
C VAL A 282 25.69 -13.67 -5.70
N GLU A 283 25.21 -12.47 -6.02
CA GLU A 283 23.98 -12.01 -5.41
C GLU A 283 22.99 -13.16 -5.65
N LYS A 284 22.45 -13.71 -4.56
CA LYS A 284 21.37 -14.68 -4.59
C LYS A 284 20.30 -14.09 -5.48
N TYR A 285 20.19 -14.59 -6.71
CA TYR A 285 19.14 -14.10 -7.60
C TYR A 285 17.83 -14.33 -6.93
N ASN A 286 17.22 -13.27 -6.74
CA ASN A 286 16.07 -12.96 -6.00
C ASN A 286 14.86 -13.66 -6.63
N SER A 287 14.65 -14.91 -6.23
CA SER A 287 13.39 -15.60 -6.40
C SER A 287 12.30 -14.93 -5.55
N HIS A 288 12.36 -13.61 -5.43
CA HIS A 288 11.41 -12.85 -4.64
C HIS A 288 10.35 -12.18 -5.50
N VAL A 289 9.20 -12.09 -4.92
CA VAL A 289 8.08 -11.29 -5.42
C VAL A 289 7.81 -10.20 -4.41
N ILE A 290 7.73 -8.96 -4.87
CA ILE A 290 7.29 -7.83 -4.05
C ILE A 290 5.88 -7.47 -4.49
N ILE A 291 4.96 -7.42 -3.54
CA ILE A 291 3.57 -7.02 -3.75
C ILE A 291 3.34 -5.72 -3.00
N GLU A 292 3.05 -4.65 -3.74
CA GLU A 292 2.85 -3.31 -3.21
C GLU A 292 1.41 -2.85 -3.47
N PHE A 293 0.80 -2.27 -2.46
CA PHE A 293 -0.53 -1.66 -2.56
C PHE A 293 -0.69 -0.54 -1.55
N GLU A 294 -1.58 0.39 -1.82
CA GLU A 294 -1.96 1.39 -0.83
C GLU A 294 -2.88 0.79 0.22
N LYS A 295 -2.59 1.03 1.49
CA LYS A 295 -3.48 0.58 2.55
C LYS A 295 -4.59 1.60 2.74
N GLU A 296 -5.80 1.22 2.33
CA GLU A 296 -7.03 2.01 2.43
C GLU A 296 -8.05 1.26 3.31
N ASP A 297 -8.31 1.83 4.48
CA ASP A 297 -9.23 1.29 5.49
C ASP A 297 -10.44 2.23 5.70
N LEU A 298 -11.52 1.73 6.32
CA LEU A 298 -12.68 2.55 6.69
C LEU A 298 -12.45 3.29 8.00
#